data_61c7d73bf32d109eb3335c2b746a86a2
#
_entry.id   61c7d73bf32d109eb3335c2b746a86a2
#
_cell.length_a   1.000
_cell.length_b   1.000
_cell.length_c   1.000
_cell.angle_alpha   90.00
_cell.angle_beta   90.00
_cell.angle_gamma   90.00
#
_symmetry.space_group_name_H-M   'P 1'
#
loop_
_entity.id
_entity.type
_entity.pdbx_description
1 polymer ?
#
loop_
_entity_poly.entity_id
_entity_poly.type
_entity_poly.pdbx_seq_one_letter_code
_entity_poly.pdbx_strand_id
1 'polypeptide(L)'
;LIGAIQHPEDGYIQPADLTQALAKGARDKGAEIYRNTSVTGIKKNKDDLWIVETDKGSIECEHVVSCSGNFARQTGKMVGLDIPVIPVEHQYIVTDDHPEILKRKEQGLPEMGVLRDSDSSWYMREERGGLILGPYEKGAPVCYVDGPDKESEFELFQEDLERLEPHIESAMYRVPIFGEVGVKKVYNGAICYTPDGSPIVGPAWGLKNFWLNEGHSFGITAAGGAGWQIAEWIVDGEPTIDMLGVDPRRFGDYATEAYLIKKNEEAYANVFTVHYPDEEREEGRPLRQAPCYDRLKNLGAVFGQ
;
A
#
# COMPACT_ATOMS: atom_id res chain seq x y z
N LEU A 1 -21.02 5.01 21.38
CA LEU A 1 -21.27 5.18 19.94
C LEU A 1 -22.37 6.21 19.73
N ILE A 2 -22.14 7.17 18.84
CA ILE A 2 -23.16 8.14 18.44
C ILE A 2 -23.96 7.59 17.24
N GLY A 3 -23.31 6.84 16.37
CA GLY A 3 -23.93 6.21 15.21
C GLY A 3 -22.96 5.34 14.45
N ALA A 4 -23.45 4.70 13.40
CA ALA A 4 -22.67 3.93 12.44
C ALA A 4 -23.30 4.08 11.05
N ILE A 5 -22.47 3.94 10.02
CA ILE A 5 -22.88 3.90 8.61
C ILE A 5 -22.62 2.49 8.10
N GLN A 6 -23.61 1.88 7.47
CA GLN A 6 -23.47 0.57 6.84
C GLN A 6 -23.52 0.71 5.32
N HIS A 7 -22.59 0.04 4.66
CA HIS A 7 -22.56 -0.17 3.21
C HIS A 7 -22.89 -1.65 2.92
N PRO A 8 -24.14 -1.99 2.66
CA PRO A 8 -24.57 -3.39 2.59
C PRO A 8 -24.02 -4.17 1.39
N GLU A 9 -23.56 -3.48 0.37
CA GLU A 9 -22.95 -4.07 -0.83
C GLU A 9 -21.42 -4.16 -0.76
N ASP A 10 -20.83 -3.67 0.33
CA ASP A 10 -19.38 -3.75 0.56
C ASP A 10 -19.00 -5.12 1.16
N GLY A 11 -17.71 -5.45 1.08
CA GLY A 11 -17.24 -6.75 1.54
C GLY A 11 -15.72 -6.86 1.55
N TYR A 12 -15.25 -8.09 1.63
CA TYR A 12 -13.85 -8.42 1.52
C TYR A 12 -13.63 -9.59 0.55
N ILE A 13 -12.42 -9.75 0.08
CA ILE A 13 -12.04 -10.82 -0.83
C ILE A 13 -10.72 -11.45 -0.37
N GLN A 14 -10.51 -12.73 -0.69
CA GLN A 14 -9.22 -13.38 -0.47
C GLN A 14 -8.19 -12.86 -1.49
N PRO A 15 -7.11 -12.17 -1.05
CA PRO A 15 -6.15 -11.53 -1.95
C PRO A 15 -5.48 -12.50 -2.93
N ALA A 16 -5.10 -13.68 -2.44
CA ALA A 16 -4.46 -14.69 -3.28
C ALA A 16 -5.39 -15.19 -4.39
N ASP A 17 -6.66 -15.42 -4.09
CA ASP A 17 -7.64 -15.91 -5.06
C ASP A 17 -7.93 -14.85 -6.13
N LEU A 18 -8.07 -13.57 -5.73
CA LEU A 18 -8.23 -12.48 -6.68
C LEU A 18 -7.02 -12.37 -7.61
N THR A 19 -5.81 -12.43 -7.07
CA THR A 19 -4.57 -12.37 -7.86
C THR A 19 -4.51 -13.51 -8.87
N GLN A 20 -4.85 -14.75 -8.45
CA GLN A 20 -4.87 -15.89 -9.35
C GLN A 20 -5.98 -15.79 -10.41
N ALA A 21 -7.15 -15.26 -10.07
CA ALA A 21 -8.24 -15.04 -11.01
C ALA A 21 -7.84 -14.02 -12.09
N LEU A 22 -7.23 -12.90 -11.70
CA LEU A 22 -6.72 -11.90 -12.64
C LEU A 22 -5.61 -12.47 -13.53
N ALA A 23 -4.66 -13.22 -12.96
CA ALA A 23 -3.61 -13.88 -13.71
C ALA A 23 -4.16 -14.92 -14.71
N LYS A 24 -5.21 -15.68 -14.31
CA LYS A 24 -5.90 -16.59 -15.21
C LYS A 24 -6.56 -15.83 -16.36
N GLY A 25 -7.31 -14.78 -16.07
CA GLY A 25 -7.97 -13.94 -17.07
C GLY A 25 -6.98 -13.33 -18.07
N ALA A 26 -5.81 -12.88 -17.61
CA ALA A 26 -4.74 -12.37 -18.45
C ALA A 26 -4.22 -13.47 -19.41
N ARG A 27 -3.92 -14.67 -18.88
CA ARG A 27 -3.49 -15.83 -19.72
C ARG A 27 -4.53 -16.23 -20.75
N ASP A 28 -5.81 -16.25 -20.36
CA ASP A 28 -6.91 -16.60 -21.28
C ASP A 28 -7.03 -15.59 -22.45
N LYS A 29 -6.48 -14.38 -22.27
CA LYS A 29 -6.38 -13.33 -23.30
C LYS A 29 -5.02 -13.28 -24.02
N GLY A 30 -4.12 -14.25 -23.77
CA GLY A 30 -2.84 -14.37 -24.45
C GLY A 30 -1.64 -13.74 -23.76
N ALA A 31 -1.80 -13.20 -22.54
CA ALA A 31 -0.65 -12.74 -21.77
C ALA A 31 0.20 -13.91 -21.28
N GLU A 32 1.50 -13.81 -21.44
CA GLU A 32 2.46 -14.79 -20.92
C GLU A 32 2.91 -14.40 -19.51
N ILE A 33 2.90 -15.35 -18.57
CA ILE A 33 3.30 -15.14 -17.19
C ILE A 33 4.44 -16.10 -16.84
N TYR A 34 5.61 -15.54 -16.60
CA TYR A 34 6.82 -16.27 -16.24
C TYR A 34 7.06 -16.18 -14.73
N ARG A 35 6.74 -17.24 -14.01
CA ARG A 35 7.02 -17.36 -12.57
C ARG A 35 8.45 -17.78 -12.31
N ASN A 36 8.95 -17.46 -11.10
CA ASN A 36 10.32 -17.78 -10.69
C ASN A 36 11.35 -17.26 -11.72
N THR A 37 11.15 -16.04 -12.20
CA THR A 37 11.97 -15.38 -13.20
C THR A 37 12.26 -13.97 -12.72
N SER A 38 13.46 -13.77 -12.19
CA SER A 38 13.86 -12.51 -11.57
C SER A 38 14.40 -11.54 -12.61
N VAL A 39 13.93 -10.30 -12.61
CA VAL A 39 14.51 -9.22 -13.40
C VAL A 39 15.83 -8.80 -12.77
N THR A 40 16.89 -8.83 -13.56
CA THR A 40 18.27 -8.51 -13.13
C THR A 40 18.80 -7.20 -13.70
N GLY A 41 18.16 -6.66 -14.74
CA GLY A 41 18.50 -5.38 -15.34
C GLY A 41 17.46 -4.91 -16.34
N ILE A 42 17.40 -3.61 -16.54
CA ILE A 42 16.52 -2.98 -17.53
C ILE A 42 17.31 -1.89 -18.23
N LYS A 43 17.38 -1.92 -19.55
CA LYS A 43 18.12 -0.94 -20.35
C LYS A 43 17.48 -0.72 -21.71
N LYS A 44 17.85 0.36 -22.39
CA LYS A 44 17.48 0.57 -23.79
C LYS A 44 18.53 0.02 -24.73
N ASN A 45 18.07 -0.50 -25.86
CA ASN A 45 18.93 -0.86 -26.99
C ASN A 45 19.13 0.35 -27.94
N LYS A 46 19.87 0.16 -29.03
CA LYS A 46 20.15 1.18 -30.04
C LYS A 46 18.91 1.64 -30.83
N ASP A 47 17.85 0.87 -30.82
CA ASP A 47 16.60 1.13 -31.55
C ASP A 47 15.53 1.76 -30.62
N ASP A 48 15.94 2.23 -29.44
CA ASP A 48 15.10 2.83 -28.37
C ASP A 48 14.07 1.86 -27.77
N LEU A 49 14.25 0.54 -27.96
CA LEU A 49 13.43 -0.50 -27.33
C LEU A 49 14.01 -0.84 -25.95
N TRP A 50 13.14 -1.28 -25.06
CA TRP A 50 13.55 -1.78 -23.75
C TRP A 50 14.02 -3.23 -23.83
N ILE A 51 15.12 -3.53 -23.17
CA ILE A 51 15.60 -4.88 -22.89
C ILE A 51 15.45 -5.13 -21.39
N VAL A 52 14.59 -6.06 -21.05
CA VAL A 52 14.41 -6.56 -19.68
C VAL A 52 15.23 -7.83 -19.54
N GLU A 53 16.33 -7.74 -18.80
CA GLU A 53 17.23 -8.86 -18.51
C GLU A 53 16.69 -9.64 -17.31
N THR A 54 16.68 -10.96 -17.42
CA THR A 54 16.25 -11.87 -16.33
C THR A 54 17.31 -12.94 -16.11
N ASP A 55 17.18 -13.67 -15.00
CA ASP A 55 18.01 -14.85 -14.69
C ASP A 55 17.81 -16.01 -15.67
N LYS A 56 16.83 -15.93 -16.59
CA LYS A 56 16.50 -16.97 -17.57
C LYS A 56 16.56 -16.53 -19.02
N GLY A 57 16.95 -15.29 -19.28
CA GLY A 57 17.05 -14.71 -20.61
C GLY A 57 16.60 -13.27 -20.64
N SER A 58 16.43 -12.71 -21.83
CA SER A 58 16.06 -11.30 -22.01
C SER A 58 14.80 -11.17 -22.86
N ILE A 59 14.01 -10.15 -22.57
CA ILE A 59 12.82 -9.78 -23.31
C ILE A 59 13.04 -8.41 -23.92
N GLU A 60 12.85 -8.28 -25.22
CA GLU A 60 12.81 -6.99 -25.92
C GLU A 60 11.37 -6.53 -26.05
N CYS A 61 11.08 -5.28 -25.68
CA CYS A 61 9.73 -4.74 -25.69
C CYS A 61 9.70 -3.23 -25.90
N GLU A 62 8.57 -2.71 -26.36
CA GLU A 62 8.34 -1.29 -26.57
C GLU A 62 8.03 -0.56 -25.26
N HIS A 63 7.28 -1.19 -24.37
CA HIS A 63 6.83 -0.64 -23.10
C HIS A 63 7.22 -1.54 -21.93
N VAL A 64 7.60 -0.93 -20.82
CA VAL A 64 7.80 -1.62 -19.53
C VAL A 64 6.86 -1.00 -18.50
N VAL A 65 6.14 -1.82 -17.76
CA VAL A 65 5.34 -1.40 -16.60
C VAL A 65 5.95 -2.02 -15.36
N SER A 66 6.48 -1.19 -14.47
CA SER A 66 6.98 -1.63 -13.17
C SER A 66 5.82 -1.79 -12.19
N CYS A 67 5.67 -3.02 -11.64
CA CYS A 67 4.68 -3.38 -10.62
C CYS A 67 5.39 -4.17 -9.52
N SER A 68 6.54 -3.70 -9.06
CA SER A 68 7.48 -4.48 -8.25
C SER A 68 7.26 -4.38 -6.74
N GLY A 69 6.24 -3.62 -6.29
CA GLY A 69 5.82 -3.56 -4.89
C GLY A 69 6.94 -3.13 -3.95
N ASN A 70 7.30 -3.95 -2.98
CA ASN A 70 8.39 -3.64 -2.04
C ASN A 70 9.77 -3.51 -2.72
N PHE A 71 9.93 -4.02 -3.94
CA PHE A 71 11.15 -3.90 -4.75
C PHE A 71 11.17 -2.65 -5.65
N ALA A 72 10.18 -1.75 -5.54
CA ALA A 72 10.02 -0.58 -6.42
C ALA A 72 11.30 0.27 -6.53
N ARG A 73 11.95 0.58 -5.40
CA ARG A 73 13.20 1.37 -5.40
C ARG A 73 14.33 0.66 -6.14
N GLN A 74 14.50 -0.64 -5.93
CA GLN A 74 15.54 -1.43 -6.61
C GLN A 74 15.29 -1.50 -8.11
N THR A 75 14.03 -1.71 -8.53
CA THR A 75 13.64 -1.70 -9.95
C THR A 75 13.87 -0.32 -10.57
N GLY A 76 13.49 0.75 -9.87
CA GLY A 76 13.75 2.13 -10.30
C GLY A 76 15.23 2.41 -10.52
N LYS A 77 16.09 1.99 -9.59
CA LYS A 77 17.56 2.15 -9.70
C LYS A 77 18.12 1.50 -10.97
N MET A 78 17.52 0.43 -11.50
CA MET A 78 17.97 -0.19 -12.76
C MET A 78 17.85 0.74 -13.97
N VAL A 79 16.94 1.72 -13.90
CA VAL A 79 16.67 2.70 -14.98
C VAL A 79 17.01 4.14 -14.57
N GLY A 80 17.68 4.32 -13.43
CA GLY A 80 18.10 5.64 -12.94
C GLY A 80 16.99 6.46 -12.28
N LEU A 81 15.91 5.83 -11.83
CA LEU A 81 14.84 6.47 -11.06
C LEU A 81 14.98 6.17 -9.56
N ASP A 82 14.70 7.17 -8.75
CA ASP A 82 14.48 7.00 -7.30
C ASP A 82 12.98 7.04 -7.04
N ILE A 83 12.35 5.85 -7.06
CA ILE A 83 10.90 5.72 -6.88
C ILE A 83 10.57 5.95 -5.40
N PRO A 84 9.67 6.89 -5.05
CA PRO A 84 9.39 7.29 -3.68
C PRO A 84 8.45 6.29 -2.97
N VAL A 85 8.91 5.05 -2.85
CA VAL A 85 8.22 3.96 -2.13
C VAL A 85 9.16 3.38 -1.09
N ILE A 86 8.81 3.49 0.18
CA ILE A 86 9.48 2.77 1.28
C ILE A 86 8.38 2.06 2.08
N PRO A 87 8.46 0.74 2.25
CA PRO A 87 7.46 0.01 3.00
C PRO A 87 7.47 0.37 4.49
N VAL A 88 6.32 0.18 5.13
CA VAL A 88 6.10 0.32 6.57
C VAL A 88 5.69 -1.03 7.12
N GLU A 89 6.06 -1.35 8.37
CA GLU A 89 5.54 -2.52 9.06
C GLU A 89 4.04 -2.36 9.31
N HIS A 90 3.30 -3.44 9.10
CA HIS A 90 1.86 -3.48 9.31
C HIS A 90 1.48 -4.78 10.00
N GLN A 91 0.74 -4.66 11.09
CA GLN A 91 0.35 -5.81 11.90
C GLN A 91 -1.16 -6.04 11.87
N TYR A 92 -1.54 -7.31 12.04
CA TYR A 92 -2.91 -7.68 12.39
C TYR A 92 -2.94 -8.91 13.28
N ILE A 93 -3.99 -9.00 14.09
CA ILE A 93 -4.22 -10.08 15.04
C ILE A 93 -5.28 -11.02 14.48
N VAL A 94 -5.05 -12.31 14.59
CA VAL A 94 -6.07 -13.36 14.42
C VAL A 94 -6.35 -13.98 15.77
N THR A 95 -7.62 -14.06 16.18
CA THR A 95 -8.04 -14.65 17.43
C THR A 95 -8.30 -16.15 17.32
N ASP A 96 -8.39 -16.81 18.46
CA ASP A 96 -9.04 -18.13 18.57
C ASP A 96 -10.52 -18.03 18.20
N ASP A 97 -11.16 -19.19 18.00
CA ASP A 97 -12.57 -19.28 17.67
C ASP A 97 -13.44 -18.85 18.86
N HIS A 98 -14.54 -18.13 18.58
CA HIS A 98 -15.50 -17.71 19.60
C HIS A 98 -16.83 -18.47 19.45
N PRO A 99 -17.43 -18.97 20.55
CA PRO A 99 -18.66 -19.77 20.50
C PRO A 99 -19.84 -19.10 19.80
N GLU A 100 -20.02 -17.78 19.98
CA GLU A 100 -21.09 -17.05 19.31
C GLU A 100 -20.91 -16.97 17.79
N ILE A 101 -19.67 -16.80 17.32
CA ILE A 101 -19.36 -16.78 15.88
C ILE A 101 -19.62 -18.16 15.29
N LEU A 102 -19.15 -19.23 15.93
CA LEU A 102 -19.40 -20.60 15.50
C LEU A 102 -20.91 -20.91 15.46
N LYS A 103 -21.66 -20.51 16.49
CA LYS A 103 -23.11 -20.69 16.54
C LYS A 103 -23.84 -19.95 15.42
N ARG A 104 -23.46 -18.71 15.10
CA ARG A 104 -24.02 -17.97 13.96
C ARG A 104 -23.81 -18.73 12.64
N LYS A 105 -22.62 -19.29 12.47
CA LYS A 105 -22.25 -20.08 11.29
C LYS A 105 -23.06 -21.38 11.19
N GLU A 106 -23.22 -22.09 12.29
CA GLU A 106 -24.08 -23.29 12.36
C GLU A 106 -25.55 -22.98 12.02
N GLN A 107 -26.02 -21.79 12.37
CA GLN A 107 -27.37 -21.31 12.04
C GLN A 107 -27.50 -20.84 10.57
N GLY A 108 -26.42 -20.87 9.79
CA GLY A 108 -26.42 -20.38 8.40
C GLY A 108 -26.64 -18.87 8.29
N LEU A 109 -26.36 -18.11 9.35
CA LEU A 109 -26.41 -16.65 9.30
C LEU A 109 -25.24 -16.11 8.48
N PRO A 110 -25.44 -14.99 7.75
CA PRO A 110 -24.34 -14.36 7.03
C PRO A 110 -23.28 -13.87 7.99
N GLU A 111 -22.06 -13.78 7.49
CA GLU A 111 -20.96 -13.13 8.23
C GLU A 111 -21.32 -11.69 8.59
N MET A 112 -20.80 -11.23 9.71
CA MET A 112 -20.94 -9.81 10.10
C MET A 112 -20.17 -8.93 9.10
N GLY A 113 -20.69 -7.74 8.85
CA GLY A 113 -19.98 -6.75 8.02
C GLY A 113 -18.60 -6.41 8.58
N VAL A 114 -17.70 -5.98 7.70
CA VAL A 114 -16.41 -5.46 8.14
C VAL A 114 -16.64 -4.18 8.95
N LEU A 115 -16.25 -4.22 10.22
CA LEU A 115 -16.31 -3.06 11.11
C LEU A 115 -15.05 -2.21 10.93
N ARG A 116 -15.23 -0.89 10.85
CA ARG A 116 -14.14 0.07 10.88
C ARG A 116 -14.39 1.11 11.99
N ASP A 117 -13.45 1.28 12.87
CA ASP A 117 -13.46 2.32 13.90
C ASP A 117 -12.41 3.39 13.55
N SER A 118 -12.88 4.52 13.01
CA SER A 118 -12.01 5.63 12.60
C SER A 118 -11.48 6.45 13.78
N ASP A 119 -12.16 6.41 14.93
CA ASP A 119 -11.69 7.10 16.14
C ASP A 119 -10.44 6.42 16.71
N SER A 120 -10.36 5.09 16.55
CA SER A 120 -9.27 4.28 17.08
C SER A 120 -8.39 3.65 15.99
N SER A 121 -8.63 4.00 14.72
CA SER A 121 -7.80 3.61 13.55
C SER A 121 -7.58 2.11 13.41
N TRP A 122 -8.67 1.31 13.46
CA TRP A 122 -8.61 -0.12 13.22
C TRP A 122 -9.83 -0.63 12.43
N TYR A 123 -9.67 -1.82 11.85
CA TYR A 123 -10.78 -2.59 11.26
C TYR A 123 -10.87 -3.98 11.91
N MET A 124 -12.07 -4.56 11.86
CA MET A 124 -12.34 -5.91 12.36
C MET A 124 -13.30 -6.64 11.43
N ARG A 125 -13.11 -7.94 11.26
CA ARG A 125 -14.04 -8.83 10.56
C ARG A 125 -13.99 -10.24 11.12
N GLU A 126 -14.97 -11.05 10.77
CA GLU A 126 -14.91 -12.48 11.02
C GLU A 126 -13.79 -13.15 10.20
N GLU A 127 -13.11 -14.10 10.81
CA GLU A 127 -12.15 -14.98 10.16
C GLU A 127 -12.37 -16.40 10.63
N ARG A 128 -12.96 -17.22 9.79
CA ARG A 128 -13.36 -18.59 10.13
C ARG A 128 -14.31 -18.64 11.33
N GLY A 129 -13.83 -19.03 12.51
CA GLY A 129 -14.62 -19.05 13.76
C GLY A 129 -14.24 -17.95 14.75
N GLY A 130 -13.27 -17.11 14.42
CA GLY A 130 -12.75 -16.03 15.23
C GLY A 130 -12.85 -14.68 14.55
N LEU A 131 -11.98 -13.76 14.95
CA LEU A 131 -11.92 -12.38 14.46
C LEU A 131 -10.52 -12.03 13.96
N ILE A 132 -10.45 -11.11 13.02
CA ILE A 132 -9.24 -10.37 12.69
C ILE A 132 -9.40 -8.94 13.20
N LEU A 133 -8.37 -8.42 13.88
CA LEU A 133 -8.19 -7.01 14.19
C LEU A 133 -6.96 -6.49 13.44
N GLY A 134 -7.14 -5.50 12.57
CA GLY A 134 -6.06 -4.84 11.84
C GLY A 134 -6.01 -3.35 12.12
N PRO A 135 -5.13 -2.90 13.00
CA PRO A 135 -4.92 -1.49 13.27
C PRO A 135 -3.95 -0.84 12.28
N TYR A 136 -3.98 0.50 12.25
CA TYR A 136 -2.93 1.33 11.68
C TYR A 136 -2.33 2.14 12.82
N GLU A 137 -1.34 1.52 13.44
CA GLU A 137 -0.77 1.98 14.70
C GLU A 137 0.25 3.12 14.50
N LYS A 138 0.25 4.05 15.43
CA LYS A 138 1.28 5.08 15.49
C LYS A 138 2.61 4.46 15.90
N GLY A 139 3.70 4.95 15.28
CA GLY A 139 5.05 4.48 15.58
C GLY A 139 5.44 3.19 14.84
N ALA A 140 4.65 2.73 13.88
CA ALA A 140 5.07 1.66 12.98
C ALA A 140 6.28 2.14 12.15
N PRO A 141 7.44 1.45 12.20
CA PRO A 141 8.63 1.88 11.52
C PRO A 141 8.58 1.56 10.02
N VAL A 142 9.32 2.33 9.23
CA VAL A 142 9.65 1.93 7.88
C VAL A 142 10.55 0.69 7.89
N CYS A 143 10.44 -0.12 6.86
CA CYS A 143 11.28 -1.28 6.64
C CYS A 143 11.81 -1.29 5.21
N TYR A 144 12.82 -2.11 4.91
CA TYR A 144 13.37 -2.25 3.58
C TYR A 144 13.67 -0.92 2.88
N VAL A 145 14.33 0.02 3.57
CA VAL A 145 14.64 1.35 3.04
C VAL A 145 15.36 1.29 1.70
N ASP A 146 16.29 0.35 1.53
CA ASP A 146 17.00 0.06 0.28
C ASP A 146 16.32 -1.03 -0.58
N GLY A 147 15.14 -1.48 -0.18
CA GLY A 147 14.44 -2.64 -0.72
C GLY A 147 14.78 -3.93 0.03
N PRO A 148 13.92 -4.97 -0.06
CA PRO A 148 14.17 -6.27 0.55
C PRO A 148 15.35 -6.99 -0.11
N ASP A 149 15.89 -8.01 0.56
CA ASP A 149 16.89 -8.89 -0.04
C ASP A 149 16.31 -9.62 -1.26
N LYS A 150 17.16 -9.92 -2.24
CA LYS A 150 16.72 -10.52 -3.52
C LYS A 150 16.03 -11.87 -3.36
N GLU A 151 16.39 -12.61 -2.32
CA GLU A 151 15.83 -13.92 -1.98
C GLU A 151 14.70 -13.83 -0.96
N SER A 152 14.28 -12.64 -0.58
CA SER A 152 13.19 -12.44 0.38
C SER A 152 11.86 -12.94 -0.17
N GLU A 153 11.29 -13.95 0.47
CA GLU A 153 9.98 -14.54 0.13
C GLU A 153 9.18 -14.75 1.41
N PHE A 154 7.92 -14.30 1.42
CA PHE A 154 6.97 -14.54 2.52
C PHE A 154 7.49 -14.15 3.91
N GLU A 155 8.37 -13.17 3.96
CA GLU A 155 9.02 -12.71 5.17
C GLU A 155 8.02 -11.98 6.07
N LEU A 156 8.03 -12.37 7.35
CA LEU A 156 7.28 -11.72 8.41
C LEU A 156 8.25 -11.21 9.46
N PHE A 157 7.95 -10.06 10.02
CA PHE A 157 8.70 -9.47 11.12
C PHE A 157 8.22 -10.01 12.47
N GLN A 158 9.00 -9.75 13.50
CA GLN A 158 8.57 -10.02 14.88
C GLN A 158 7.38 -9.12 15.22
N GLU A 159 6.42 -9.68 15.94
CA GLU A 159 5.29 -8.91 16.46
C GLU A 159 5.73 -7.88 17.50
N ASP A 160 5.06 -6.76 17.50
CA ASP A 160 5.19 -5.68 18.48
C ASP A 160 3.84 -5.45 19.16
N LEU A 161 3.68 -6.09 20.32
CA LEU A 161 2.43 -6.04 21.07
C LEU A 161 2.21 -4.68 21.75
N GLU A 162 3.29 -3.95 22.06
CA GLU A 162 3.17 -2.62 22.70
C GLU A 162 2.47 -1.63 21.75
N ARG A 163 2.79 -1.70 20.46
CA ARG A 163 2.08 -0.87 19.44
C ARG A 163 0.61 -1.28 19.27
N LEU A 164 0.29 -2.55 19.50
CA LEU A 164 -1.07 -3.08 19.32
C LEU A 164 -1.97 -2.83 20.53
N GLU A 165 -1.41 -2.66 21.73
CA GLU A 165 -2.14 -2.58 23.00
C GLU A 165 -3.28 -1.56 23.00
N PRO A 166 -3.11 -0.29 22.58
CA PRO A 166 -4.20 0.70 22.58
C PRO A 166 -5.36 0.30 21.65
N HIS A 167 -5.06 -0.38 20.56
CA HIS A 167 -6.05 -0.85 19.60
C HIS A 167 -6.80 -2.08 20.11
N ILE A 168 -6.09 -2.99 20.83
CA ILE A 168 -6.68 -4.14 21.49
C ILE A 168 -7.70 -3.67 22.55
N GLU A 169 -7.31 -2.74 23.41
CA GLU A 169 -8.18 -2.18 24.44
C GLU A 169 -9.43 -1.52 23.85
N SER A 170 -9.26 -0.72 22.81
CA SER A 170 -10.35 -0.09 22.08
C SER A 170 -11.27 -1.13 21.43
N ALA A 171 -10.70 -2.16 20.82
CA ALA A 171 -11.46 -3.24 20.19
C ALA A 171 -12.29 -4.04 21.21
N MET A 172 -11.71 -4.38 22.36
CA MET A 172 -12.43 -5.03 23.47
C MET A 172 -13.59 -4.19 23.98
N TYR A 173 -13.40 -2.88 24.06
CA TYR A 173 -14.47 -1.96 24.45
C TYR A 173 -15.61 -1.88 23.41
N ARG A 174 -15.27 -1.87 22.12
CA ARG A 174 -16.26 -1.77 21.02
C ARG A 174 -16.94 -3.11 20.70
N VAL A 175 -16.19 -4.20 20.78
CA VAL A 175 -16.61 -5.56 20.44
C VAL A 175 -16.24 -6.49 21.59
N PRO A 176 -17.07 -6.58 22.66
CA PRO A 176 -16.71 -7.30 23.89
C PRO A 176 -16.26 -8.73 23.68
N ILE A 177 -16.84 -9.48 22.74
CA ILE A 177 -16.44 -10.86 22.45
C ILE A 177 -14.98 -10.98 21.99
N PHE A 178 -14.37 -9.89 21.47
CA PHE A 178 -12.94 -9.87 21.15
C PHE A 178 -12.07 -10.03 22.40
N GLY A 179 -12.51 -9.54 23.55
CA GLY A 179 -11.85 -9.69 24.83
C GLY A 179 -12.06 -11.06 25.52
N GLU A 180 -12.91 -11.92 24.96
CA GLU A 180 -13.25 -13.24 25.52
C GLU A 180 -12.45 -14.38 24.87
N VAL A 181 -11.60 -14.07 23.90
CA VAL A 181 -10.80 -15.04 23.13
C VAL A 181 -9.31 -14.77 23.25
N GLY A 182 -8.50 -15.82 23.05
CA GLY A 182 -7.04 -15.70 22.97
C GLY A 182 -6.56 -15.18 21.62
N VAL A 183 -5.34 -14.65 21.61
CA VAL A 183 -4.62 -14.32 20.37
C VAL A 183 -4.02 -15.60 19.81
N LYS A 184 -4.51 -16.03 18.65
CA LYS A 184 -4.01 -17.21 17.96
C LYS A 184 -2.70 -16.92 17.22
N LYS A 185 -2.64 -15.74 16.58
CA LYS A 185 -1.45 -15.31 15.83
C LYS A 185 -1.47 -13.82 15.58
N VAL A 186 -0.30 -13.21 15.62
CA VAL A 186 -0.04 -11.88 15.09
C VAL A 186 0.75 -12.03 13.79
N TYR A 187 0.39 -11.28 12.79
CA TYR A 187 1.15 -11.17 11.55
C TYR A 187 1.71 -9.76 11.47
N ASN A 188 3.02 -9.64 11.22
CA ASN A 188 3.67 -8.37 10.97
C ASN A 188 4.43 -8.48 9.65
N GLY A 189 4.12 -7.64 8.69
CA GLY A 189 4.72 -7.69 7.37
C GLY A 189 4.85 -6.31 6.72
N ALA A 190 5.63 -6.25 5.64
CA ALA A 190 5.84 -5.03 4.90
C ALA A 190 4.63 -4.66 4.04
N ILE A 191 4.18 -3.41 4.13
CA ILE A 191 3.18 -2.82 3.24
C ILE A 191 3.78 -1.63 2.50
N CYS A 192 3.65 -1.60 1.16
CA CYS A 192 4.16 -0.50 0.35
C CYS A 192 3.52 0.83 0.73
N TYR A 193 4.35 1.86 0.91
CA TYR A 193 3.86 3.19 1.23
C TYR A 193 4.57 4.29 0.43
N THR A 194 3.84 5.35 0.15
CA THR A 194 4.29 6.60 -0.45
C THR A 194 4.07 7.75 0.53
N PRO A 195 4.71 8.91 0.34
CA PRO A 195 4.58 10.04 1.28
C PRO A 195 3.17 10.59 1.49
N ASP A 196 2.29 10.40 0.53
CA ASP A 196 0.87 10.81 0.59
C ASP A 196 -0.10 9.63 0.77
N GLY A 197 0.41 8.40 0.86
CA GLY A 197 -0.39 7.19 0.98
C GLY A 197 -1.10 6.74 -0.30
N SER A 198 -1.00 7.51 -1.39
CA SER A 198 -1.61 7.19 -2.69
C SER A 198 -0.63 6.44 -3.60
N PRO A 199 -1.07 5.49 -4.44
CA PRO A 199 -0.18 4.78 -5.34
C PRO A 199 0.43 5.70 -6.40
N ILE A 200 1.42 5.19 -7.11
CA ILE A 200 2.10 5.84 -8.21
C ILE A 200 1.70 5.13 -9.50
N VAL A 201 0.85 5.74 -10.31
CA VAL A 201 0.29 5.12 -11.53
C VAL A 201 0.42 6.08 -12.71
N GLY A 202 1.21 5.69 -13.72
CA GLY A 202 1.37 6.49 -14.93
C GLY A 202 2.79 6.44 -15.52
N PRO A 203 3.10 7.32 -16.50
CA PRO A 203 4.39 7.36 -17.14
C PRO A 203 5.48 7.86 -16.18
N ALA A 204 6.60 7.17 -16.16
CA ALA A 204 7.76 7.58 -15.38
C ALA A 204 8.36 8.89 -15.93
N TRP A 205 8.82 9.75 -15.05
CA TRP A 205 9.47 11.00 -15.45
C TRP A 205 10.81 10.74 -16.13
N GLY A 206 11.04 11.44 -17.23
CA GLY A 206 12.30 11.37 -17.97
C GLY A 206 12.54 10.09 -18.78
N LEU A 207 11.65 9.12 -18.74
CA LEU A 207 11.79 7.84 -19.45
C LEU A 207 10.61 7.60 -20.40
N LYS A 208 10.91 7.52 -21.69
CA LYS A 208 9.91 7.18 -22.70
C LYS A 208 9.50 5.72 -22.59
N ASN A 209 8.19 5.46 -22.58
CA ASN A 209 7.60 4.12 -22.56
C ASN A 209 7.99 3.25 -21.34
N PHE A 210 8.36 3.90 -20.25
CA PHE A 210 8.50 3.26 -18.94
C PHE A 210 7.38 3.76 -18.04
N TRP A 211 6.67 2.84 -17.41
CA TRP A 211 5.46 3.11 -16.64
C TRP A 211 5.60 2.61 -15.22
N LEU A 212 5.00 3.31 -14.28
CA LEU A 212 4.97 2.94 -12.88
C LEU A 212 3.55 2.55 -12.46
N ASN A 213 3.43 1.48 -11.72
CA ASN A 213 2.21 1.05 -11.04
C ASN A 213 2.63 0.48 -9.67
N GLU A 214 3.05 1.39 -8.79
CA GLU A 214 3.79 1.11 -7.56
C GLU A 214 3.14 1.73 -6.33
N GLY A 215 3.61 1.35 -5.14
CA GLY A 215 3.24 2.00 -3.88
C GLY A 215 1.80 1.77 -3.44
N HIS A 216 1.22 0.64 -3.81
CA HIS A 216 -0.16 0.29 -3.46
C HIS A 216 -0.28 -0.22 -2.02
N SER A 217 -0.55 0.66 -1.07
CA SER A 217 -0.92 0.27 0.30
C SER A 217 -2.30 -0.44 0.35
N PHE A 218 -3.23 -0.02 -0.50
CA PHE A 218 -4.55 -0.64 -0.72
C PHE A 218 -4.60 -1.41 -2.04
N GLY A 219 -3.62 -2.30 -2.25
CA GLY A 219 -3.40 -2.96 -3.53
C GLY A 219 -4.62 -3.70 -4.08
N ILE A 220 -5.32 -4.47 -3.25
CA ILE A 220 -6.50 -5.23 -3.68
C ILE A 220 -7.63 -4.29 -4.11
N THR A 221 -7.89 -3.25 -3.37
CA THR A 221 -8.94 -2.26 -3.70
C THR A 221 -8.63 -1.50 -4.98
N ALA A 222 -7.36 -1.13 -5.21
CA ALA A 222 -6.95 -0.29 -6.32
C ALA A 222 -6.58 -1.07 -7.59
N ALA A 223 -6.21 -2.35 -7.49
CA ALA A 223 -5.59 -3.13 -8.56
C ALA A 223 -6.38 -3.15 -9.88
N GLY A 224 -7.70 -3.35 -9.80
CA GLY A 224 -8.57 -3.38 -10.97
C GLY A 224 -8.58 -2.06 -11.74
N GLY A 225 -8.81 -0.95 -11.02
CA GLY A 225 -8.83 0.40 -11.61
C GLY A 225 -7.46 0.85 -12.10
N ALA A 226 -6.41 0.66 -11.31
CA ALA A 226 -5.05 1.04 -11.69
C ALA A 226 -4.56 0.28 -12.93
N GLY A 227 -4.78 -1.04 -12.97
CA GLY A 227 -4.43 -1.87 -14.13
C GLY A 227 -5.18 -1.48 -15.39
N TRP A 228 -6.46 -1.18 -15.26
CA TRP A 228 -7.30 -0.71 -16.37
C TRP A 228 -6.80 0.64 -16.89
N GLN A 229 -6.70 1.64 -16.03
CA GLN A 229 -6.32 2.99 -16.44
C GLN A 229 -4.92 3.06 -17.06
N ILE A 230 -3.95 2.32 -16.54
CA ILE A 230 -2.61 2.31 -17.12
C ILE A 230 -2.59 1.61 -18.49
N ALA A 231 -3.41 0.56 -18.67
CA ALA A 231 -3.53 -0.12 -19.97
C ALA A 231 -4.15 0.80 -21.04
N GLU A 232 -5.23 1.53 -20.73
CA GLU A 232 -5.82 2.53 -21.61
C GLU A 232 -4.84 3.66 -21.93
N TRP A 233 -4.14 4.15 -20.90
CA TRP A 233 -3.15 5.21 -21.10
C TRP A 233 -2.00 4.80 -22.04
N ILE A 234 -1.56 3.53 -21.97
CA ILE A 234 -0.55 3.00 -22.89
C ILE A 234 -1.09 2.87 -24.32
N VAL A 235 -2.32 2.39 -24.49
CA VAL A 235 -2.91 2.07 -25.78
C VAL A 235 -3.44 3.33 -26.47
N ASP A 236 -4.17 4.17 -25.74
CA ASP A 236 -4.91 5.32 -26.27
C ASP A 236 -4.15 6.65 -26.13
N GLY A 237 -3.04 6.66 -25.36
CA GLY A 237 -2.17 7.81 -25.13
C GLY A 237 -2.61 8.71 -23.96
N GLU A 238 -3.80 8.50 -23.41
CA GLU A 238 -4.34 9.24 -22.27
C GLU A 238 -5.25 8.35 -21.41
N PRO A 239 -5.35 8.62 -20.09
CA PRO A 239 -6.30 7.91 -19.22
C PRO A 239 -7.72 8.46 -19.42
N THR A 240 -8.74 7.65 -19.13
CA THR A 240 -10.14 8.03 -19.25
C THR A 240 -10.68 8.81 -18.04
N ILE A 241 -9.92 8.85 -16.95
CA ILE A 241 -10.25 9.60 -15.73
C ILE A 241 -9.08 10.47 -15.30
N ASP A 242 -9.34 11.42 -14.40
CA ASP A 242 -8.28 12.23 -13.79
C ASP A 242 -7.35 11.36 -12.93
N MET A 243 -6.07 11.29 -13.32
CA MET A 243 -5.02 10.54 -12.65
C MET A 243 -4.04 11.43 -11.87
N LEU A 244 -4.31 12.74 -11.73
CA LEU A 244 -3.39 13.69 -11.12
C LEU A 244 -2.97 13.28 -9.70
N GLY A 245 -3.91 12.76 -8.90
CA GLY A 245 -3.66 12.32 -7.53
C GLY A 245 -2.73 11.10 -7.41
N VAL A 246 -2.49 10.36 -8.50
CA VAL A 246 -1.63 9.17 -8.53
C VAL A 246 -0.49 9.27 -9.56
N ASP A 247 -0.44 10.37 -10.31
CA ASP A 247 0.59 10.60 -11.34
C ASP A 247 1.99 10.60 -10.71
N PRO A 248 2.95 9.83 -11.25
CA PRO A 248 4.33 9.80 -10.75
C PRO A 248 4.98 11.19 -10.63
N ARG A 249 4.64 12.13 -11.52
CA ARG A 249 5.21 13.47 -11.62
C ARG A 249 4.83 14.41 -10.47
N ARG A 250 3.93 13.97 -9.56
CA ARG A 250 3.64 14.72 -8.33
C ARG A 250 4.78 14.71 -7.32
N PHE A 251 5.71 13.75 -7.45
CA PHE A 251 6.93 13.70 -6.69
C PHE A 251 8.11 14.23 -7.51
N GLY A 252 9.02 14.92 -6.86
CA GLY A 252 10.24 15.44 -7.45
C GLY A 252 11.44 15.21 -6.53
N ASP A 253 12.54 15.91 -6.79
CA ASP A 253 13.82 15.75 -6.09
C ASP A 253 13.74 16.02 -4.57
N TYR A 254 12.66 16.65 -4.09
CA TYR A 254 12.42 16.84 -2.66
C TYR A 254 12.08 15.54 -1.91
N ALA A 255 11.64 14.51 -2.63
CA ALA A 255 11.28 13.21 -2.07
C ALA A 255 12.52 12.38 -1.73
N THR A 256 13.42 12.97 -0.94
CA THR A 256 14.62 12.32 -0.45
C THR A 256 14.30 11.19 0.51
N GLU A 257 15.23 10.27 0.72
CA GLU A 257 15.06 9.15 1.66
C GLU A 257 14.62 9.62 3.06
N ALA A 258 15.28 10.65 3.60
CA ALA A 258 14.92 11.23 4.90
C ALA A 258 13.49 11.78 4.94
N TYR A 259 13.01 12.34 3.82
CA TYR A 259 11.62 12.78 3.68
C TYR A 259 10.67 11.59 3.61
N LEU A 260 11.00 10.57 2.81
CA LEU A 260 10.19 9.37 2.64
C LEU A 260 9.97 8.62 3.94
N ILE A 261 11.04 8.40 4.73
CA ILE A 261 10.95 7.72 6.03
C ILE A 261 9.90 8.40 6.90
N LYS A 262 10.06 9.71 7.15
CA LYS A 262 9.18 10.46 8.04
C LYS A 262 7.74 10.56 7.54
N LYS A 263 7.58 10.83 6.25
CA LYS A 263 6.24 10.99 5.65
C LYS A 263 5.48 9.69 5.53
N ASN A 264 6.16 8.57 5.25
CA ASN A 264 5.51 7.27 5.14
C ASN A 264 5.01 6.80 6.51
N GLU A 265 5.79 6.97 7.57
CA GLU A 265 5.36 6.69 8.95
C GLU A 265 4.15 7.55 9.35
N GLU A 266 4.18 8.85 9.06
CA GLU A 266 3.05 9.75 9.33
C GLU A 266 1.82 9.40 8.49
N ALA A 267 1.99 9.14 7.20
CA ALA A 267 0.89 8.80 6.30
C ALA A 267 0.22 7.48 6.72
N TYR A 268 1.01 6.48 7.11
CA TYR A 268 0.51 5.22 7.63
C TYR A 268 -0.30 5.41 8.91
N ALA A 269 0.27 6.10 9.90
CA ALA A 269 -0.35 6.29 11.21
C ALA A 269 -1.68 7.06 11.16
N ASN A 270 -1.89 7.82 10.09
CA ASN A 270 -3.06 8.71 9.94
C ASN A 270 -4.03 8.29 8.83
N VAL A 271 -3.85 7.13 8.22
CA VAL A 271 -4.65 6.72 7.05
C VAL A 271 -6.15 6.59 7.35
N PHE A 272 -6.53 6.18 8.54
CA PHE A 272 -7.92 6.03 8.96
C PHE A 272 -8.36 7.00 10.06
N THR A 273 -7.50 7.90 10.50
CA THR A 273 -7.88 8.90 11.49
C THR A 273 -8.81 9.94 10.87
N VAL A 274 -9.76 10.41 11.67
CA VAL A 274 -10.58 11.56 11.29
C VAL A 274 -9.71 12.81 11.36
N HIS A 275 -9.64 13.56 10.25
CA HIS A 275 -8.95 14.85 10.19
C HIS A 275 -9.91 15.97 10.53
N TYR A 276 -9.56 16.75 11.54
CA TYR A 276 -10.32 17.93 11.91
C TYR A 276 -9.84 19.16 11.13
N PRO A 277 -10.68 20.19 10.97
CA PRO A 277 -10.24 21.48 10.45
C PRO A 277 -9.03 22.00 11.25
N ASP A 278 -8.07 22.59 10.55
CA ASP A 278 -6.81 23.13 11.09
C ASP A 278 -5.78 22.09 11.60
N GLU A 279 -6.03 20.81 11.41
CA GLU A 279 -4.99 19.80 11.58
C GLU A 279 -4.04 19.77 10.39
N GLU A 280 -2.75 19.90 10.69
CA GLU A 280 -1.68 19.93 9.70
C GLU A 280 -0.70 18.78 9.93
N ARG A 281 -0.25 18.17 8.83
CA ARG A 281 0.82 17.19 8.87
C ARG A 281 2.14 17.86 9.21
N GLU A 282 2.90 17.30 10.14
CA GLU A 282 4.11 17.96 10.68
C GLU A 282 5.40 17.29 10.23
N GLU A 283 5.37 15.98 9.99
CA GLU A 283 6.57 15.22 9.68
C GLU A 283 7.16 15.59 8.31
N GLY A 284 8.48 15.49 8.23
CA GLY A 284 9.23 15.86 7.04
C GLY A 284 9.46 17.36 6.87
N ARG A 285 9.00 18.22 7.78
CA ARG A 285 9.31 19.66 7.77
C ARG A 285 10.70 19.91 8.36
N PRO A 286 11.52 20.77 7.78
CA PRO A 286 11.34 21.57 6.55
C PRO A 286 12.01 20.95 5.32
N LEU A 287 11.97 19.65 5.13
CA LEU A 287 12.67 18.95 4.03
C LEU A 287 12.12 19.30 2.65
N ARG A 288 10.86 19.76 2.57
CA ARG A 288 10.27 20.35 1.36
C ARG A 288 9.97 21.82 1.61
N GLN A 289 10.53 22.69 0.81
CA GLN A 289 10.39 24.14 0.97
C GLN A 289 9.99 24.80 -0.35
N ALA A 290 9.09 25.79 -0.26
CA ALA A 290 8.82 26.68 -1.39
C ALA A 290 10.04 27.58 -1.68
N PRO A 291 10.23 28.07 -2.91
CA PRO A 291 11.37 28.94 -3.25
C PRO A 291 11.46 30.22 -2.40
N CYS A 292 10.35 30.70 -1.84
CA CYS A 292 10.31 31.89 -0.99
C CYS A 292 10.25 31.58 0.50
N TYR A 293 10.52 30.36 0.92
CA TYR A 293 10.38 29.89 2.30
C TYR A 293 11.10 30.77 3.32
N ASP A 294 12.40 31.01 3.12
CA ASP A 294 13.19 31.81 4.07
C ASP A 294 12.70 33.25 4.20
N ARG A 295 12.30 33.86 3.08
CA ARG A 295 11.74 35.22 3.07
C ARG A 295 10.42 35.25 3.85
N LEU A 296 9.54 34.32 3.64
CA LEU A 296 8.26 34.25 4.35
C LEU A 296 8.46 33.95 5.83
N LYS A 297 9.36 33.03 6.18
CA LYS A 297 9.74 32.73 7.57
C LYS A 297 10.25 33.96 8.32
N ASN A 298 11.12 34.73 7.68
CA ASN A 298 11.64 35.96 8.27
C ASN A 298 10.58 37.07 8.47
N LEU A 299 9.46 36.99 7.73
CA LEU A 299 8.29 37.84 7.87
C LEU A 299 7.26 37.30 8.88
N GLY A 300 7.55 36.22 9.57
CA GLY A 300 6.69 35.62 10.57
C GLY A 300 5.53 34.77 9.99
N ALA A 301 5.66 34.26 8.75
CA ALA A 301 4.65 33.39 8.18
C ALA A 301 4.54 32.08 8.94
N VAL A 302 3.31 31.58 9.08
CA VAL A 302 2.99 30.24 9.52
C VAL A 302 2.81 29.38 8.27
N PHE A 303 3.41 28.20 8.26
CA PHE A 303 3.36 27.31 7.11
C PHE A 303 2.41 26.13 7.39
N GLY A 304 1.41 25.99 6.52
CA GLY A 304 0.60 24.79 6.36
C GLY A 304 1.21 23.80 5.37
N GLN A 305 0.53 22.70 5.15
CA GLN A 305 0.93 21.70 4.17
C GLN A 305 0.27 21.95 2.82
#